data_5022c9a49c5a72f6078421dd4968d3dc
#
_entry.id   5022c9a49c5a72f6078421dd4968d3dc
#
_cell.length_a   1.000
_cell.length_b   1.000
_cell.length_c   1.000
_cell.angle_alpha   90.00
_cell.angle_beta   90.00
_cell.angle_gamma   90.00
#
_symmetry.space_group_name_H-M   'P 1'
#
loop_
_entity.id
_entity.type
_entity.pdbx_description
1 polymer ?
#
loop_
_entity_poly.entity_id
_entity_poly.type
_entity_poly.pdbx_seq_one_letter_code
_entity_poly.pdbx_strand_id
1 'polypeptide(L)'
;MKKNSYIILALAGMLSMNSCNDDEFLPGNPSMEIKAENADALFGDSLPFTIKASDVDVPLSTLKAQLFYGEEQVSETVIRTKTSGNDYTGKIFVPYYANIPNGKATLKYILQNIHFTTTEMTKELALARPDFPYLTLVDEEGKEYRMERQAMYK
;
A
#
# COMPACT_ATOMS: atom_id res chain seq x y z
N MET A 1 -22.77 57.47 66.48
CA MET A 1 -23.33 56.32 65.77
C MET A 1 -22.36 55.93 64.65
N LYS A 2 -21.73 54.81 64.79
CA LYS A 2 -20.63 54.40 63.94
C LYS A 2 -21.14 53.57 62.74
N LYS A 3 -20.90 54.05 61.53
CA LYS A 3 -21.13 53.26 60.30
C LYS A 3 -19.86 52.53 59.94
N ASN A 4 -19.86 51.26 60.09
CA ASN A 4 -18.77 50.40 59.60
C ASN A 4 -18.96 50.18 58.10
N SER A 5 -18.05 50.72 57.34
CA SER A 5 -17.96 50.47 55.89
C SER A 5 -17.04 49.33 55.68
N TYR A 6 -17.56 48.17 55.31
CA TYR A 6 -16.77 47.05 54.91
C TYR A 6 -16.45 47.20 53.41
N ILE A 7 -15.22 47.52 53.18
CA ILE A 7 -14.66 47.42 51.78
C ILE A 7 -14.41 45.99 51.51
N ILE A 8 -15.27 45.39 50.68
CA ILE A 8 -15.02 44.06 50.08
C ILE A 8 -14.07 44.26 48.92
N LEU A 9 -12.83 43.95 49.17
CA LEU A 9 -11.81 43.91 48.14
C LEU A 9 -12.04 42.60 47.32
N ALA A 10 -12.78 42.72 46.23
CA ALA A 10 -12.91 41.61 45.25
C ALA A 10 -11.58 41.45 44.53
N LEU A 11 -10.81 40.47 44.98
CA LEU A 11 -9.61 40.02 44.30
C LEU A 11 -10.07 39.24 43.05
N ALA A 12 -10.20 39.97 41.97
CA ALA A 12 -10.38 39.31 40.65
C ALA A 12 -9.11 38.58 40.30
N GLY A 13 -9.07 37.29 40.63
CA GLY A 13 -8.07 36.38 40.12
C GLY A 13 -8.22 36.26 38.61
N MET A 14 -7.39 36.98 37.91
CA MET A 14 -7.17 36.69 36.48
C MET A 14 -6.53 35.30 36.39
N LEU A 15 -7.36 34.30 36.26
CA LEU A 15 -6.95 33.02 35.65
C LEU A 15 -6.58 33.35 34.20
N SER A 16 -5.30 33.64 33.99
CA SER A 16 -4.72 33.53 32.68
C SER A 16 -4.88 32.06 32.30
N MET A 17 -5.96 31.73 31.60
CA MET A 17 -6.06 30.55 30.78
C MET A 17 -4.90 30.69 29.81
N ASN A 18 -3.80 30.01 30.10
CA ASN A 18 -2.85 29.65 29.07
C ASN A 18 -3.70 28.92 28.06
N SER A 19 -4.04 29.60 26.98
CA SER A 19 -4.46 29.00 25.75
C SER A 19 -3.38 27.95 25.48
N CYS A 20 -3.70 26.67 25.70
CA CYS A 20 -3.03 25.64 25.01
C CYS A 20 -3.03 26.08 23.55
N ASN A 21 -1.88 26.32 22.97
CA ASN A 21 -1.77 26.29 21.53
C ASN A 21 -2.35 24.92 21.15
N ASP A 22 -3.59 24.91 20.70
CA ASP A 22 -4.10 23.87 19.88
C ASP A 22 -3.20 23.94 18.64
N ASP A 23 -2.11 23.19 18.65
CA ASP A 23 -1.41 22.86 17.43
C ASP A 23 -2.50 22.27 16.55
N GLU A 24 -2.97 23.06 15.57
CA GLU A 24 -3.99 22.61 14.65
C GLU A 24 -3.48 21.31 14.07
N PHE A 25 -4.13 20.21 14.45
CA PHE A 25 -3.80 18.88 13.95
C PHE A 25 -4.11 18.89 12.46
N LEU A 26 -3.07 19.05 11.65
CA LEU A 26 -3.16 18.94 10.21
C LEU A 26 -3.14 17.46 9.84
N PRO A 27 -4.24 16.90 9.32
CA PRO A 27 -4.27 15.50 8.92
C PRO A 27 -3.34 15.21 7.75
N GLY A 28 -2.97 16.24 6.99
CA GLY A 28 -2.26 16.12 5.73
C GLY A 28 -3.17 15.68 4.58
N ASN A 29 -2.60 15.63 3.40
CA ASN A 29 -3.29 15.20 2.18
C ASN A 29 -2.32 14.38 1.29
N PRO A 30 -2.04 13.11 1.65
CA PRO A 30 -1.16 12.28 0.88
C PRO A 30 -1.71 12.06 -0.52
N SER A 31 -0.86 12.24 -1.52
CA SER A 31 -1.17 12.06 -2.93
C SER A 31 -0.17 11.14 -3.59
N MET A 32 -0.60 10.37 -4.58
CA MET A 32 0.28 9.49 -5.34
C MET A 32 -0.08 9.44 -6.82
N GLU A 33 0.94 9.16 -7.64
CA GLU A 33 0.85 8.98 -9.07
C GLU A 33 1.69 7.78 -9.48
N ILE A 34 1.13 6.87 -10.26
CA ILE A 34 1.87 5.73 -10.82
C ILE A 34 2.67 6.22 -12.00
N LYS A 35 4.00 6.15 -11.93
CA LYS A 35 4.91 6.57 -13.00
C LYS A 35 5.29 5.46 -13.96
N ALA A 36 5.47 4.26 -13.43
CA ALA A 36 5.78 3.09 -14.22
C ALA A 36 4.98 1.90 -13.72
N GLU A 37 4.28 1.28 -14.61
CA GLU A 37 3.42 0.13 -14.34
C GLU A 37 3.42 -0.86 -15.48
N ASN A 38 3.17 -2.11 -15.13
CA ASN A 38 2.87 -3.15 -16.08
C ASN A 38 1.35 -3.32 -16.18
N ALA A 39 0.84 -3.47 -17.40
CA ALA A 39 -0.58 -3.75 -17.64
C ALA A 39 -0.89 -5.24 -17.52
N ASP A 40 0.13 -6.09 -17.62
CA ASP A 40 0.06 -7.55 -17.61
C ASP A 40 1.19 -8.16 -16.80
N ALA A 41 1.00 -9.40 -16.35
CA ALA A 41 1.97 -10.17 -15.62
C ALA A 41 1.83 -11.67 -15.88
N LEU A 42 2.92 -12.38 -15.71
CA LEU A 42 2.91 -13.82 -15.65
C LEU A 42 2.95 -14.29 -14.19
N PHE A 43 2.29 -15.40 -13.89
CA PHE A 43 2.46 -16.04 -12.59
C PHE A 43 3.94 -16.41 -12.37
N GLY A 44 4.44 -16.06 -11.18
CA GLY A 44 5.85 -16.23 -10.83
C GLY A 44 6.70 -14.98 -11.02
N ASP A 45 6.19 -13.94 -11.68
CA ASP A 45 6.90 -12.69 -11.89
C ASP A 45 7.04 -11.87 -10.58
N SER A 46 8.05 -11.00 -10.57
CA SER A 46 8.19 -9.92 -9.64
C SER A 46 8.03 -8.60 -10.38
N LEU A 47 6.85 -8.00 -10.29
CA LEU A 47 6.50 -6.79 -11.02
C LEU A 47 7.14 -5.57 -10.40
N PRO A 48 7.97 -4.83 -11.13
CA PRO A 48 8.47 -3.54 -10.66
C PRO A 48 7.36 -2.50 -10.72
N PHE A 49 7.36 -1.59 -9.76
CA PHE A 49 6.52 -0.39 -9.78
C PHE A 49 7.31 0.84 -9.36
N THR A 50 6.86 2.01 -9.82
CA THR A 50 7.37 3.32 -9.41
C THR A 50 6.20 4.23 -9.13
N ILE A 51 6.11 4.70 -7.90
CA ILE A 51 5.06 5.60 -7.42
C ILE A 51 5.71 6.92 -7.00
N LYS A 52 5.27 8.01 -7.62
CA LYS A 52 5.54 9.34 -7.09
C LYS A 52 4.54 9.61 -5.98
N ALA A 53 5.03 9.87 -4.78
CA ALA A 53 4.20 10.11 -3.61
C ALA A 53 4.61 11.42 -2.94
N SER A 54 3.63 12.17 -2.45
CA SER A 54 3.88 13.42 -1.72
C SER A 54 2.76 13.71 -0.73
N ASP A 55 3.13 14.40 0.35
CA ASP A 55 2.23 15.10 1.24
C ASP A 55 2.94 16.42 1.61
N VAL A 56 2.27 17.55 1.39
CA VAL A 56 2.90 18.88 1.55
C VAL A 56 3.03 19.23 3.02
N ASP A 57 2.06 18.83 3.82
CA ASP A 57 1.91 19.30 5.20
C ASP A 57 2.47 18.31 6.22
N VAL A 58 2.42 17.02 5.91
CA VAL A 58 2.73 15.94 6.85
C VAL A 58 3.69 14.93 6.22
N PRO A 59 4.76 14.52 6.92
CA PRO A 59 5.66 13.50 6.40
C PRO A 59 4.96 12.18 6.09
N LEU A 60 5.35 11.56 4.99
CA LEU A 60 4.87 10.24 4.63
C LEU A 60 5.44 9.17 5.59
N SER A 61 4.70 8.09 5.79
CA SER A 61 5.04 6.98 6.67
C SER A 61 5.29 5.68 5.91
N THR A 62 4.30 5.24 5.14
CA THR A 62 4.38 3.97 4.41
C THR A 62 3.69 4.04 3.06
N LEU A 63 4.27 3.34 2.09
CA LEU A 63 3.62 2.98 0.83
C LEU A 63 3.49 1.45 0.77
N LYS A 64 2.28 0.95 0.63
CA LYS A 64 1.99 -0.47 0.45
C LYS A 64 1.55 -0.73 -0.98
N ALA A 65 2.05 -1.81 -1.55
CA ALA A 65 1.52 -2.40 -2.78
C ALA A 65 0.96 -3.77 -2.43
N GLN A 66 -0.31 -4.02 -2.74
CA GLN A 66 -1.02 -5.25 -2.43
C GLN A 66 -1.59 -5.85 -3.70
N LEU A 67 -1.43 -7.15 -3.89
CA LEU A 67 -1.97 -7.89 -5.02
C LEU A 67 -3.12 -8.79 -4.53
N PHE A 68 -4.23 -8.74 -5.24
CA PHE A 68 -5.43 -9.53 -4.94
C PHE A 68 -5.81 -10.41 -6.12
N TYR A 69 -6.20 -11.64 -5.82
CA TYR A 69 -6.90 -12.55 -6.73
C TYR A 69 -8.35 -12.66 -6.27
N GLY A 70 -9.25 -11.94 -6.95
CA GLY A 70 -10.58 -11.71 -6.45
C GLY A 70 -10.54 -10.88 -5.16
N GLU A 71 -11.04 -11.43 -4.06
CA GLU A 71 -11.05 -10.77 -2.74
C GLU A 71 -9.86 -11.17 -1.86
N GLU A 72 -9.06 -12.16 -2.27
CA GLU A 72 -7.95 -12.67 -1.49
C GLU A 72 -6.66 -11.87 -1.74
N GLN A 73 -6.08 -11.31 -0.70
CA GLN A 73 -4.74 -10.71 -0.77
C GLN A 73 -3.69 -11.79 -0.84
N VAL A 74 -2.98 -11.87 -1.96
CA VAL A 74 -1.98 -12.93 -2.21
C VAL A 74 -0.54 -12.48 -2.07
N SER A 75 -0.29 -11.17 -2.12
CA SER A 75 1.05 -10.61 -2.00
C SER A 75 1.00 -9.18 -1.47
N GLU A 76 2.05 -8.78 -0.75
CA GLU A 76 2.21 -7.42 -0.26
C GLU A 76 3.69 -7.02 -0.27
N THR A 77 3.93 -5.77 -0.63
CA THR A 77 5.23 -5.11 -0.46
C THR A 77 5.01 -3.81 0.29
N VAL A 78 5.81 -3.58 1.34
CA VAL A 78 5.74 -2.37 2.18
C VAL A 78 7.04 -1.60 2.06
N ILE A 79 6.95 -0.34 1.66
CA ILE A 79 8.06 0.61 1.62
C ILE A 79 7.86 1.63 2.73
N ARG A 80 8.87 1.79 3.60
CA ARG A 80 8.88 2.85 4.60
C ARG A 80 9.35 4.15 3.95
N THR A 81 8.45 5.11 3.91
CA THR A 81 8.71 6.45 3.39
C THR A 81 9.10 7.35 4.56
N LYS A 82 10.15 8.14 4.41
CA LYS A 82 10.66 8.99 5.51
C LYS A 82 10.68 10.47 5.16
N THR A 83 10.16 10.83 4.00
CA THR A 83 10.22 12.17 3.44
C THR A 83 8.83 12.67 3.05
N SER A 84 8.67 13.96 2.87
CA SER A 84 7.41 14.57 2.44
C SER A 84 7.05 14.29 0.97
N GLY A 85 7.99 13.80 0.17
CA GLY A 85 7.74 13.42 -1.22
C GLY A 85 8.96 12.86 -1.91
N ASN A 86 8.76 11.84 -2.74
CA ASN A 86 9.79 11.22 -3.57
C ASN A 86 9.17 10.23 -4.57
N ASP A 87 10.01 9.71 -5.47
CA ASP A 87 9.71 8.56 -6.28
C ASP A 87 10.14 7.29 -5.53
N TYR A 88 9.18 6.43 -5.24
CA TYR A 88 9.42 5.16 -4.55
C TYR A 88 9.32 4.01 -5.54
N THR A 89 10.35 3.19 -5.57
CA THR A 89 10.42 2.00 -6.41
C THR A 89 10.33 0.74 -5.56
N GLY A 90 9.63 -0.25 -6.06
CA GLY A 90 9.50 -1.55 -5.42
C GLY A 90 9.19 -2.65 -6.42
N LYS A 91 9.03 -3.85 -5.90
CA LYS A 91 8.56 -5.00 -6.68
C LYS A 91 7.50 -5.72 -5.86
N ILE A 92 6.47 -6.21 -6.54
CA ILE A 92 5.46 -7.07 -5.95
C ILE A 92 5.49 -8.44 -6.63
N PHE A 93 5.51 -9.50 -5.83
CA PHE A 93 5.53 -10.85 -6.34
C PHE A 93 4.12 -11.27 -6.77
N VAL A 94 4.02 -11.96 -7.91
CA VAL A 94 2.78 -12.54 -8.46
C VAL A 94 2.80 -14.05 -8.19
N PRO A 95 2.23 -14.51 -7.06
CA PRO A 95 2.30 -15.91 -6.68
C PRO A 95 1.56 -16.79 -7.69
N TYR A 96 2.06 -18.00 -7.87
CA TYR A 96 1.38 -19.00 -8.67
C TYR A 96 0.24 -19.63 -7.86
N TYR A 97 -0.93 -19.68 -8.47
CA TYR A 97 -2.10 -20.36 -7.92
C TYR A 97 -2.62 -21.38 -8.93
N ALA A 98 -2.56 -22.66 -8.55
CA ALA A 98 -2.91 -23.75 -9.45
C ALA A 98 -4.36 -23.67 -9.96
N ASN A 99 -5.26 -23.21 -9.11
CA ASN A 99 -6.70 -23.18 -9.36
C ASN A 99 -7.22 -21.86 -9.95
N ILE A 100 -6.36 -20.85 -10.09
CA ILE A 100 -6.76 -19.59 -10.72
C ILE A 100 -6.49 -19.68 -12.21
N PRO A 101 -7.51 -19.60 -13.08
CA PRO A 101 -7.35 -19.53 -14.51
C PRO A 101 -6.64 -18.22 -14.89
N ASN A 102 -6.18 -18.11 -16.14
CA ASN A 102 -5.74 -16.83 -16.68
C ASN A 102 -6.88 -15.81 -16.53
N GLY A 103 -6.56 -14.64 -16.03
CA GLY A 103 -7.58 -13.65 -15.73
C GLY A 103 -7.01 -12.34 -15.30
N LYS A 104 -7.70 -11.68 -14.39
CA LYS A 104 -7.35 -10.37 -13.87
C LYS A 104 -7.02 -10.46 -12.38
N ALA A 105 -5.98 -9.75 -11.99
CA ALA A 105 -5.70 -9.43 -10.60
C ALA A 105 -5.99 -7.96 -10.33
N THR A 106 -6.11 -7.62 -9.06
CA THR A 106 -6.23 -6.24 -8.62
C THR A 106 -4.97 -5.84 -7.87
N LEU A 107 -4.31 -4.81 -8.37
CA LEU A 107 -3.16 -4.19 -7.71
C LEU A 107 -3.63 -2.93 -6.99
N LYS A 108 -3.44 -2.89 -5.67
CA LYS A 108 -3.85 -1.79 -4.81
C LYS A 108 -2.63 -1.15 -4.18
N TYR A 109 -2.52 0.17 -4.33
CA TYR A 109 -1.51 0.98 -3.65
C TYR A 109 -2.17 1.78 -2.53
N ILE A 110 -1.54 1.82 -1.36
CA ILE A 110 -2.00 2.55 -0.19
C ILE A 110 -0.85 3.39 0.32
N LEU A 111 -0.99 4.71 0.25
CA LEU A 111 -0.04 5.66 0.81
C LEU A 111 -0.57 6.20 2.12
N GLN A 112 0.25 6.20 3.16
CA GLN A 112 -0.10 6.69 4.49
C GLN A 112 0.94 7.69 4.98
N ASN A 113 0.49 8.77 5.61
CA ASN A 113 1.36 9.71 6.32
C ASN A 113 1.51 9.34 7.82
N ILE A 114 2.31 10.09 8.57
CA ILE A 114 2.54 9.84 10.00
C ILE A 114 1.31 10.12 10.87
N HIS A 115 0.32 10.85 10.37
CA HIS A 115 -0.95 11.12 11.03
C HIS A 115 -2.04 10.10 10.65
N PHE A 116 -1.65 8.98 10.02
CA PHE A 116 -2.52 7.88 9.60
C PHE A 116 -3.55 8.26 8.52
N THR A 117 -3.45 9.45 7.91
CA THR A 117 -4.24 9.76 6.74
C THR A 117 -3.75 8.93 5.56
N THR A 118 -4.69 8.34 4.81
CA THR A 118 -4.40 7.44 3.71
C THR A 118 -5.01 7.91 2.40
N THR A 119 -4.33 7.61 1.30
CA THR A 119 -4.90 7.63 -0.04
C THR A 119 -4.68 6.29 -0.71
N GLU A 120 -5.61 5.86 -1.54
CA GLU A 120 -5.60 4.56 -2.18
C GLU A 120 -5.74 4.70 -3.69
N MET A 121 -5.09 3.82 -4.43
CA MET A 121 -5.21 3.70 -5.88
C MET A 121 -5.28 2.23 -6.25
N THR A 122 -6.23 1.87 -7.10
CA THR A 122 -6.45 0.50 -7.54
C THR A 122 -6.31 0.39 -9.04
N LYS A 123 -5.70 -0.70 -9.50
CA LYS A 123 -5.51 -1.00 -10.91
C LYS A 123 -5.76 -2.47 -11.22
N GLU A 124 -6.34 -2.73 -12.37
CA GLU A 124 -6.44 -4.08 -12.91
C GLU A 124 -5.12 -4.49 -13.57
N LEU A 125 -4.73 -5.74 -13.35
CA LEU A 125 -3.57 -6.38 -13.93
C LEU A 125 -4.05 -7.63 -14.66
N ALA A 126 -3.73 -7.77 -15.95
CA ALA A 126 -4.00 -8.99 -16.68
C ALA A 126 -2.99 -10.08 -16.29
N LEU A 127 -3.48 -11.28 -15.98
CA LEU A 127 -2.66 -12.42 -15.58
C LEU A 127 -2.63 -13.46 -16.71
N ALA A 128 -1.45 -14.00 -16.95
CA ALA A 128 -1.25 -15.11 -17.86
C ALA A 128 -0.31 -16.15 -17.25
N ARG A 129 -0.49 -17.41 -17.66
CA ARG A 129 0.43 -18.46 -17.31
C ARG A 129 1.66 -18.37 -18.21
N PRO A 130 2.88 -18.48 -17.66
CA PRO A 130 4.06 -18.53 -18.49
C PRO A 130 4.03 -19.77 -19.38
N ASP A 131 4.59 -19.66 -20.57
CA ASP A 131 4.81 -20.79 -21.44
C ASP A 131 6.02 -21.59 -20.95
N PHE A 132 5.74 -22.67 -20.23
CA PHE A 132 6.79 -23.62 -19.88
C PHE A 132 7.04 -24.56 -21.05
N PRO A 133 8.32 -24.86 -21.35
CA PRO A 133 8.62 -25.95 -22.26
C PRO A 133 8.00 -27.25 -21.69
N TYR A 134 7.40 -28.04 -22.57
CA TYR A 134 6.91 -29.35 -22.17
C TYR A 134 8.10 -30.21 -21.75
N LEU A 135 7.98 -30.90 -20.62
CA LEU A 135 8.92 -31.95 -20.29
C LEU A 135 8.55 -33.20 -21.13
N THR A 136 9.39 -33.58 -22.07
CA THR A 136 9.24 -34.80 -22.80
C THR A 136 10.14 -35.85 -22.15
N LEU A 137 9.56 -36.89 -21.60
CA LEU A 137 10.28 -38.07 -21.16
C LEU A 137 10.28 -39.07 -22.27
N VAL A 138 11.45 -39.62 -22.58
CA VAL A 138 11.62 -40.70 -23.57
C VAL A 138 11.98 -41.95 -22.80
N ASP A 139 11.23 -43.03 -22.96
CA ASP A 139 11.56 -44.33 -22.37
C ASP A 139 12.68 -45.07 -23.15
N GLU A 140 13.12 -46.21 -22.61
CA GLU A 140 14.17 -47.02 -23.23
C GLU A 140 13.79 -47.55 -24.62
N GLU A 141 12.50 -47.55 -24.94
CA GLU A 141 11.95 -47.99 -26.23
C GLU A 141 11.80 -46.82 -27.22
N GLY A 142 12.16 -45.58 -26.79
CA GLY A 142 12.10 -44.39 -27.62
C GLY A 142 10.71 -43.78 -27.70
N LYS A 143 9.78 -44.17 -26.82
CA LYS A 143 8.44 -43.60 -26.75
C LYS A 143 8.44 -42.32 -25.95
N GLU A 144 7.88 -41.28 -26.55
CA GLU A 144 7.78 -39.96 -25.93
C GLU A 144 6.54 -39.84 -25.08
N TYR A 145 6.72 -39.39 -23.81
CA TYR A 145 5.66 -39.05 -22.87
C TYR A 145 5.73 -37.54 -22.63
N ARG A 146 4.68 -36.85 -23.04
CA ARG A 146 4.55 -35.40 -22.83
C ARG A 146 3.85 -35.12 -21.51
N MET A 147 4.55 -34.53 -20.55
CA MET A 147 3.93 -34.09 -19.31
C MET A 147 3.24 -32.74 -19.50
N GLU A 148 1.94 -32.73 -19.31
CA GLU A 148 1.17 -31.50 -19.35
C GLU A 148 1.43 -30.65 -18.07
N ARG A 149 1.44 -29.34 -18.26
CA ARG A 149 1.68 -28.34 -17.21
C ARG A 149 0.87 -28.56 -15.93
N GLN A 150 -0.38 -29.02 -16.04
CA GLN A 150 -1.26 -29.21 -14.88
C GLN A 150 -0.80 -30.34 -13.94
N ALA A 151 -0.04 -31.29 -14.41
CA ALA A 151 0.50 -32.38 -13.61
C ALA A 151 1.69 -31.95 -12.73
N MET A 152 2.34 -30.85 -13.07
CA MET A 152 3.54 -30.35 -12.37
C MET A 152 3.22 -29.52 -11.12
N TYR A 153 1.97 -29.14 -10.94
CA TYR A 153 1.52 -28.20 -9.89
C TYR A 153 0.37 -28.73 -9.02
N LYS A 154 0.23 -30.05 -8.92
CA LYS A 154 -0.69 -30.71 -7.99
C LYS A 154 -0.05 -30.95 -6.63
#